data_86bd1bbd19569515363bce4b41bb29d8
#
_entry.id   86bd1bbd19569515363bce4b41bb29d8
#
_cell.length_a   1.000
_cell.length_b   1.000
_cell.length_c   1.000
_cell.angle_alpha   90.00
_cell.angle_beta   90.00
_cell.angle_gamma   90.00
#
_symmetry.space_group_name_H-M   'P 1'
#
loop_
_entity.id
_entity.type
_entity.pdbx_description
1 polymer ?
#
loop_
_entity_poly.entity_id
_entity_poly.type
_entity_poly.pdbx_seq_one_letter_code
_entity_poly.pdbx_strand_id
1 'polypeptide(L)'
;MEGYSKERYSGLGHVPIGIGAIIKGWNIPEEHVKNPDALSVVDFRAMTHACQWNCFHCFTDKLKKTLTLEEIKSIIDQLADLRTKTIDFLGEGEPTLDKDFFDIIEYTAAKGIQPVVFTDGATKLREKAFVKRLYQSGASVCLKCDSLWNKEFQNWVVGDTTGHYFDQRKEALDLLIEEGFAKTTPDGTTRLGFDMVVCKKNVTEVEKTLRYCREHNLWIMFTFYIPAGRSNKPSFDISLSLSKGEKQQVRDIIRKVDEEYGFKHDVMNNFLTCRCLEFMCIYGDGRVAPCVGNETIIGNAKTETITALRKKILERFPIHNPGTFDGYCPYRERF
;
A
#
# COMPACT_ATOMS: atom_id res chain seq x y z
N MET A 1 31.04 -0.10 -9.51
CA MET A 1 30.11 0.28 -8.44
C MET A 1 30.78 1.38 -7.65
N GLU A 2 30.51 2.62 -8.02
CA GLU A 2 31.01 3.78 -7.28
C GLU A 2 30.23 3.92 -5.99
N GLY A 3 30.99 4.00 -4.90
CA GLY A 3 30.45 4.00 -3.55
C GLY A 3 29.47 5.15 -3.30
N TYR A 4 28.36 4.80 -2.76
CA TYR A 4 27.35 5.73 -2.27
C TYR A 4 27.93 6.47 -1.05
N SER A 5 28.32 7.73 -1.22
CA SER A 5 28.83 8.54 -0.10
C SER A 5 27.64 9.13 0.69
N LYS A 6 27.67 8.97 2.02
CA LYS A 6 26.74 9.62 2.97
C LYS A 6 26.67 11.14 2.78
N GLU A 7 27.61 11.75 2.08
CA GLU A 7 27.74 13.18 1.88
C GLU A 7 26.74 13.79 0.87
N ARG A 8 26.15 12.97 0.00
CA ARG A 8 25.22 13.45 -1.04
C ARG A 8 23.91 14.04 -0.51
N TYR A 9 23.56 13.75 0.74
CA TYR A 9 22.32 14.20 1.39
C TYR A 9 22.52 15.21 2.52
N SER A 10 23.75 15.58 2.85
CA SER A 10 24.06 16.54 3.92
C SER A 10 23.67 17.99 3.62
N GLY A 11 23.23 18.30 2.41
CA GLY A 11 22.80 19.65 2.00
C GLY A 11 21.29 19.91 2.07
N LEU A 12 20.49 18.89 2.37
CA LEU A 12 19.03 19.01 2.53
C LEU A 12 18.73 19.07 4.03
N GLY A 13 18.53 20.27 4.56
CA GLY A 13 18.31 20.51 5.99
C GLY A 13 17.28 19.53 6.58
N HIS A 14 17.70 18.82 7.63
CA HIS A 14 16.88 17.88 8.44
C HIS A 14 16.13 16.76 7.70
N VAL A 15 16.71 16.18 6.66
CA VAL A 15 16.29 14.85 6.24
C VAL A 15 16.73 13.88 7.34
N PRO A 16 15.85 13.03 7.91
CA PRO A 16 16.28 11.98 8.82
C PRO A 16 17.41 11.20 8.14
N ILE A 17 18.50 10.96 8.87
CA ILE A 17 19.68 10.25 8.35
C ILE A 17 19.24 8.82 8.01
N GLY A 18 18.69 8.62 6.83
CA GLY A 18 18.24 7.35 6.30
C GLY A 18 18.18 7.48 4.79
N ILE A 19 18.83 6.57 4.09
CA ILE A 19 18.70 6.45 2.66
C ILE A 19 17.37 5.73 2.41
N GLY A 20 16.49 6.35 1.62
CA GLY A 20 15.15 5.89 1.39
C GLY A 20 14.14 6.53 2.33
N ALA A 21 13.24 7.29 1.75
CA ALA A 21 12.21 7.99 2.49
C ALA A 21 10.99 7.08 2.70
N ILE A 22 10.23 7.42 3.73
CA ILE A 22 8.87 6.93 3.92
C ILE A 22 8.00 7.48 2.80
N ILE A 23 7.04 6.71 2.33
CA ILE A 23 6.07 7.22 1.36
C ILE A 23 5.18 8.27 2.01
N LYS A 24 4.98 9.40 1.33
CA LYS A 24 4.07 10.45 1.78
C LYS A 24 2.66 9.91 1.93
N GLY A 25 2.10 10.06 3.11
CA GLY A 25 0.84 9.47 3.54
C GLY A 25 1.03 8.42 4.63
N TRP A 26 2.17 7.73 4.67
CA TRP A 26 2.47 6.76 5.74
C TRP A 26 3.42 7.31 6.80
N ASN A 27 3.81 8.57 6.68
CA ASN A 27 4.59 9.32 7.67
C ASN A 27 3.69 9.93 8.77
N ILE A 28 2.80 9.12 9.34
CA ILE A 28 1.80 9.57 10.31
C ILE A 28 2.43 9.70 11.69
N PRO A 29 2.28 10.86 12.37
CA PRO A 29 2.82 11.06 13.70
C PRO A 29 2.23 10.09 14.73
N GLU A 30 3.04 9.63 15.67
CA GLU A 30 2.64 8.65 16.69
C GLU A 30 1.48 9.15 17.56
N GLU A 31 1.46 10.44 17.89
CA GLU A 31 0.35 11.05 18.64
C GLU A 31 -0.99 11.00 17.89
N HIS A 32 -0.96 11.06 16.56
CA HIS A 32 -2.17 10.88 15.74
C HIS A 32 -2.63 9.43 15.75
N VAL A 33 -1.69 8.50 15.62
CA VAL A 33 -1.94 7.05 15.64
C VAL A 33 -2.55 6.62 16.98
N LYS A 34 -2.10 7.20 18.09
CA LYS A 34 -2.59 6.91 19.44
C LYS A 34 -3.93 7.58 19.78
N ASN A 35 -4.42 8.47 18.94
CA ASN A 35 -5.69 9.13 19.15
C ASN A 35 -6.87 8.19 18.83
N PRO A 36 -7.70 7.77 19.81
CA PRO A 36 -8.80 6.85 19.58
C PRO A 36 -9.90 7.43 18.68
N ASP A 37 -10.00 8.77 18.61
CA ASP A 37 -11.00 9.47 17.82
C ASP A 37 -10.55 9.72 16.37
N ALA A 38 -9.28 9.42 16.05
CA ALA A 38 -8.74 9.55 14.71
C ALA A 38 -8.73 8.23 13.95
N LEU A 39 -8.86 8.31 12.65
CA LEU A 39 -8.71 7.19 11.73
C LEU A 39 -7.55 7.50 10.78
N SER A 40 -6.39 6.94 11.04
CA SER A 40 -5.15 7.35 10.35
C SER A 40 -5.12 6.96 8.88
N VAL A 41 -5.41 5.70 8.58
CA VAL A 41 -5.37 5.15 7.21
C VAL A 41 -6.65 4.39 6.92
N VAL A 42 -7.14 4.51 5.70
CA VAL A 42 -8.29 3.75 5.17
C VAL A 42 -7.89 3.03 3.91
N ASP A 43 -8.10 1.72 3.90
CA ASP A 43 -7.99 0.89 2.70
C ASP A 43 -9.25 1.06 1.86
N PHE A 44 -9.15 1.71 0.70
CA PHE A 44 -10.28 2.04 -0.13
C PHE A 44 -10.32 1.14 -1.36
N ARG A 45 -11.19 0.13 -1.32
CA ARG A 45 -11.42 -0.80 -2.44
C ARG A 45 -12.57 -0.35 -3.34
N ALA A 46 -13.17 0.82 -3.06
CA ALA A 46 -14.32 1.36 -3.78
C ALA A 46 -13.94 1.98 -5.14
N MET A 47 -13.08 1.31 -5.88
CA MET A 47 -12.71 1.62 -7.25
C MET A 47 -13.23 0.54 -8.20
N THR A 48 -12.98 0.70 -9.50
CA THR A 48 -13.42 -0.29 -10.49
C THR A 48 -12.93 -1.71 -10.18
N HIS A 49 -13.73 -2.71 -10.57
CA HIS A 49 -13.31 -4.10 -10.55
C HIS A 49 -12.57 -4.54 -11.82
N ALA A 50 -12.52 -3.67 -12.84
CA ALA A 50 -11.79 -3.94 -14.07
C ALA A 50 -10.28 -4.04 -13.79
N CYS A 51 -9.66 -5.06 -14.31
CA CYS A 51 -8.22 -5.28 -14.26
C CYS A 51 -7.84 -6.24 -15.38
N GLN A 52 -6.82 -5.92 -16.15
CA GLN A 52 -6.34 -6.79 -17.23
C GLN A 52 -5.53 -7.98 -16.73
N TRP A 53 -5.07 -7.93 -15.47
CA TRP A 53 -4.21 -8.95 -14.89
C TRP A 53 -4.99 -9.97 -14.08
N ASN A 54 -4.39 -11.15 -13.92
CA ASN A 54 -4.94 -12.26 -13.17
C ASN A 54 -3.92 -12.76 -12.13
N CYS A 55 -3.46 -11.86 -11.26
CA CYS A 55 -2.44 -12.16 -10.26
C CYS A 55 -2.83 -13.37 -9.42
N PHE A 56 -1.88 -14.32 -9.23
CA PHE A 56 -2.16 -15.56 -8.48
C PHE A 56 -2.46 -15.27 -7.00
N HIS A 57 -1.89 -14.23 -6.44
CA HIS A 57 -2.04 -13.82 -5.04
C HIS A 57 -3.02 -12.64 -4.88
N CYS A 58 -3.89 -12.41 -5.87
CA CYS A 58 -4.85 -11.31 -5.80
C CYS A 58 -5.77 -11.47 -4.58
N PHE A 59 -5.69 -10.52 -3.65
CA PHE A 59 -6.47 -10.53 -2.41
C PHE A 59 -7.89 -10.00 -2.56
N THR A 60 -8.33 -9.63 -3.78
CA THR A 60 -9.69 -9.15 -4.05
C THR A 60 -10.53 -10.22 -4.74
N ASP A 61 -11.85 -10.14 -4.57
CA ASP A 61 -12.82 -10.96 -5.30
C ASP A 61 -13.30 -10.29 -6.60
N LYS A 62 -12.74 -9.12 -6.94
CA LYS A 62 -13.16 -8.27 -8.05
C LYS A 62 -14.66 -7.95 -7.99
N LEU A 63 -15.14 -7.56 -6.82
CA LEU A 63 -16.53 -7.18 -6.61
C LEU A 63 -16.87 -5.92 -7.41
N LYS A 64 -18.03 -5.93 -8.04
CA LYS A 64 -18.51 -4.80 -8.83
C LYS A 64 -18.71 -3.57 -7.94
N LYS A 65 -18.12 -2.44 -8.34
CA LYS A 65 -18.40 -1.14 -7.73
C LYS A 65 -19.87 -0.77 -7.95
N THR A 66 -20.59 -0.49 -6.86
CA THR A 66 -21.97 0.01 -6.88
C THR A 66 -22.11 1.35 -6.18
N LEU A 67 -21.05 1.86 -5.54
CA LEU A 67 -20.97 3.22 -5.03
C LEU A 67 -20.92 4.20 -6.21
N THR A 68 -21.75 5.22 -6.15
CA THR A 68 -21.69 6.37 -7.07
C THR A 68 -20.55 7.31 -6.67
N LEU A 69 -20.16 8.22 -7.57
CA LEU A 69 -19.16 9.23 -7.25
C LEU A 69 -19.57 10.11 -6.06
N GLU A 70 -20.86 10.46 -5.97
CA GLU A 70 -21.38 11.29 -4.87
C GLU A 70 -21.36 10.55 -3.53
N GLU A 71 -21.70 9.24 -3.51
CA GLU A 71 -21.57 8.42 -2.32
C GLU A 71 -20.10 8.31 -1.88
N ILE A 72 -19.16 8.16 -2.82
CA ILE A 72 -17.73 8.14 -2.54
C ILE A 72 -17.26 9.46 -1.95
N LYS A 73 -17.65 10.60 -2.52
CA LYS A 73 -17.34 11.93 -1.98
C LYS A 73 -17.88 12.14 -0.58
N SER A 74 -19.12 11.70 -0.33
CA SER A 74 -19.73 11.76 1.01
C SER A 74 -18.97 10.90 2.03
N ILE A 75 -18.46 9.73 1.63
CA ILE A 75 -17.59 8.90 2.48
C ILE A 75 -16.27 9.63 2.77
N ILE A 76 -15.64 10.24 1.76
CA ILE A 76 -14.40 11.01 1.93
C ILE A 76 -14.59 12.20 2.86
N ASP A 77 -15.75 12.90 2.80
CA ASP A 77 -16.08 13.97 3.73
C ASP A 77 -16.12 13.48 5.18
N GLN A 78 -16.80 12.37 5.43
CA GLN A 78 -16.86 11.76 6.77
C GLN A 78 -15.47 11.28 7.25
N LEU A 79 -14.61 10.80 6.34
CA LEU A 79 -13.23 10.44 6.68
C LEU A 79 -12.38 11.67 7.03
N ALA A 80 -12.61 12.80 6.35
CA ALA A 80 -11.94 14.07 6.69
C ALA A 80 -12.37 14.57 8.09
N ASP A 81 -13.66 14.46 8.44
CA ASP A 81 -14.17 14.79 9.78
C ASP A 81 -13.53 13.92 10.89
N LEU A 82 -13.19 12.67 10.59
CA LEU A 82 -12.43 11.76 11.45
C LEU A 82 -10.91 11.98 11.39
N ARG A 83 -10.46 13.09 10.79
CA ARG A 83 -9.04 13.46 10.67
C ARG A 83 -8.19 12.40 9.98
N THR A 84 -8.77 11.62 9.07
CA THR A 84 -8.05 10.63 8.28
C THR A 84 -6.87 11.29 7.57
N LYS A 85 -5.69 10.67 7.68
CA LYS A 85 -4.47 11.18 7.05
C LYS A 85 -4.27 10.63 5.65
N THR A 86 -4.66 9.39 5.45
CA THR A 86 -4.35 8.67 4.21
C THR A 86 -5.52 7.81 3.77
N ILE A 87 -5.75 7.80 2.47
CA ILE A 87 -6.58 6.80 1.82
C ILE A 87 -5.69 6.02 0.84
N ASP A 88 -5.58 4.71 1.09
CA ASP A 88 -4.91 3.78 0.20
C ASP A 88 -5.91 3.28 -0.85
N PHE A 89 -5.76 3.74 -2.09
CA PHE A 89 -6.62 3.34 -3.20
C PHE A 89 -6.12 2.02 -3.78
N LEU A 90 -6.65 0.92 -3.25
CA LEU A 90 -6.28 -0.44 -3.62
C LEU A 90 -7.11 -0.97 -4.80
N GLY A 91 -8.40 -0.57 -4.86
CA GLY A 91 -9.36 -1.09 -5.83
C GLY A 91 -9.75 -2.55 -5.62
N GLU A 92 -10.85 -2.95 -6.24
CA GLU A 92 -11.19 -4.35 -6.48
C GLU A 92 -10.46 -4.88 -7.74
N GLY A 93 -10.12 -3.98 -8.66
CA GLY A 93 -9.31 -4.21 -9.84
C GLY A 93 -8.12 -3.24 -9.89
N GLU A 94 -7.80 -2.73 -11.07
CA GLU A 94 -6.77 -1.71 -11.26
C GLU A 94 -7.39 -0.30 -11.08
N PRO A 95 -7.01 0.44 -10.03
CA PRO A 95 -7.64 1.73 -9.72
C PRO A 95 -7.59 2.75 -10.86
N THR A 96 -6.49 2.78 -11.61
CA THR A 96 -6.29 3.75 -12.71
C THR A 96 -7.25 3.55 -13.90
N LEU A 97 -7.97 2.43 -13.94
CA LEU A 97 -9.03 2.15 -14.90
C LEU A 97 -10.41 2.68 -14.48
N ASP A 98 -10.54 3.19 -13.24
CA ASP A 98 -11.82 3.75 -12.82
C ASP A 98 -12.14 5.02 -13.60
N LYS A 99 -13.36 5.11 -14.14
CA LYS A 99 -13.79 6.27 -14.93
C LYS A 99 -13.76 7.58 -14.14
N ASP A 100 -13.97 7.49 -12.81
CA ASP A 100 -14.01 8.62 -11.89
C ASP A 100 -12.66 8.80 -11.14
N PHE A 101 -11.58 8.12 -11.61
CA PHE A 101 -10.30 8.04 -10.89
C PHE A 101 -9.78 9.42 -10.44
N PHE A 102 -9.61 10.34 -11.36
CA PHE A 102 -9.05 11.65 -11.01
C PHE A 102 -10.02 12.50 -10.18
N ASP A 103 -11.33 12.40 -10.41
CA ASP A 103 -12.32 13.11 -9.60
C ASP A 103 -12.25 12.67 -8.14
N ILE A 104 -12.01 11.36 -7.88
CA ILE A 104 -11.87 10.80 -6.54
C ILE A 104 -10.53 11.21 -5.91
N ILE A 105 -9.42 11.08 -6.64
CA ILE A 105 -8.08 11.37 -6.13
C ILE A 105 -7.91 12.86 -5.81
N GLU A 106 -8.31 13.72 -6.75
CA GLU A 106 -8.22 15.18 -6.59
C GLU A 106 -9.16 15.68 -5.47
N TYR A 107 -10.36 15.10 -5.34
CA TYR A 107 -11.28 15.41 -4.24
C TYR A 107 -10.69 15.00 -2.88
N THR A 108 -10.09 13.82 -2.79
CA THR A 108 -9.41 13.33 -1.58
C THR A 108 -8.31 14.29 -1.15
N ALA A 109 -7.44 14.69 -2.09
CA ALA A 109 -6.36 15.65 -1.82
C ALA A 109 -6.90 17.01 -1.38
N ALA A 110 -7.99 17.50 -2.01
CA ALA A 110 -8.64 18.77 -1.65
C ALA A 110 -9.22 18.77 -0.21
N LYS A 111 -9.56 17.59 0.34
CA LYS A 111 -9.99 17.43 1.74
C LYS A 111 -8.82 17.33 2.73
N GLY A 112 -7.59 17.49 2.27
CA GLY A 112 -6.38 17.38 3.10
C GLY A 112 -5.98 15.96 3.48
N ILE A 113 -6.54 14.96 2.79
CA ILE A 113 -6.20 13.55 2.96
C ILE A 113 -5.20 13.17 1.87
N GLN A 114 -4.11 12.50 2.23
CA GLN A 114 -3.11 12.04 1.25
C GLN A 114 -3.62 10.82 0.49
N PRO A 115 -3.81 10.90 -0.84
CA PRO A 115 -4.11 9.71 -1.62
C PRO A 115 -2.82 8.93 -1.90
N VAL A 116 -2.85 7.62 -1.65
CA VAL A 116 -1.81 6.67 -2.05
C VAL A 116 -2.42 5.65 -3.00
N VAL A 117 -1.93 5.60 -4.22
CA VAL A 117 -2.48 4.75 -5.28
C VAL A 117 -1.65 3.48 -5.43
N PHE A 118 -2.25 2.34 -5.14
CA PHE A 118 -1.66 1.02 -5.40
C PHE A 118 -2.06 0.57 -6.79
N THR A 119 -1.10 0.36 -7.68
CA THR A 119 -1.36 0.13 -9.10
C THR A 119 -0.41 -0.91 -9.69
N ASP A 120 -0.86 -1.58 -10.74
CA ASP A 120 -0.01 -2.47 -11.52
C ASP A 120 1.10 -1.71 -12.28
N GLY A 121 0.90 -0.42 -12.54
CA GLY A 121 1.80 0.46 -13.27
C GLY A 121 1.74 0.29 -14.79
N ALA A 122 1.50 -0.89 -15.30
CA ALA A 122 1.62 -1.20 -16.72
C ALA A 122 0.43 -0.69 -17.56
N THR A 123 -0.70 -0.38 -16.92
CA THR A 123 -1.93 -0.01 -17.61
C THR A 123 -1.91 1.47 -18.05
N LYS A 124 -1.99 2.39 -17.11
CA LYS A 124 -2.12 3.82 -17.37
C LYS A 124 -0.84 4.63 -17.16
N LEU A 125 0.08 4.14 -16.34
CA LEU A 125 1.28 4.89 -15.99
C LEU A 125 2.37 4.89 -17.08
N ARG A 126 2.09 4.33 -18.23
CA ARG A 126 2.89 4.46 -19.46
C ARG A 126 2.48 5.68 -20.32
N GLU A 127 1.40 6.35 -19.93
CA GLU A 127 0.91 7.56 -20.58
C GLU A 127 1.49 8.80 -19.87
N LYS A 128 2.44 9.52 -20.47
CA LYS A 128 3.09 10.71 -19.87
C LYS A 128 2.07 11.73 -19.32
N ALA A 129 0.99 11.98 -20.06
CA ALA A 129 -0.05 12.92 -19.64
C ALA A 129 -0.77 12.45 -18.36
N PHE A 130 -1.02 11.13 -18.23
CA PHE A 130 -1.61 10.55 -17.04
C PHE A 130 -0.68 10.68 -15.83
N VAL A 131 0.60 10.32 -15.98
CA VAL A 131 1.62 10.42 -14.94
C VAL A 131 1.78 11.87 -14.45
N LYS A 132 1.82 12.83 -15.39
CA LYS A 132 1.90 14.26 -15.06
C LYS A 132 0.68 14.74 -14.27
N ARG A 133 -0.56 14.37 -14.67
CA ARG A 133 -1.77 14.73 -13.91
C ARG A 133 -1.77 14.08 -12.54
N LEU A 134 -1.35 12.83 -12.45
CA LEU A 134 -1.23 12.12 -11.17
C LEU A 134 -0.20 12.78 -10.25
N TYR A 135 0.91 13.27 -10.80
CA TYR A 135 1.88 14.07 -10.03
C TYR A 135 1.26 15.37 -9.53
N GLN A 136 0.53 16.08 -10.37
CA GLN A 136 -0.12 17.34 -10.02
C GLN A 136 -1.23 17.19 -9.00
N SER A 137 -1.93 16.06 -8.96
CA SER A 137 -2.96 15.76 -7.95
C SER A 137 -2.42 15.61 -6.53
N GLY A 138 -1.10 15.54 -6.35
CA GLY A 138 -0.49 15.34 -5.03
C GLY A 138 -0.41 13.88 -4.57
N ALA A 139 -0.95 12.92 -5.33
CA ALA A 139 -0.96 11.51 -4.96
C ALA A 139 0.43 10.90 -4.84
N SER A 140 0.59 9.96 -3.93
CA SER A 140 1.71 9.01 -3.90
C SER A 140 1.36 7.75 -4.68
N VAL A 141 2.36 7.05 -5.20
CA VAL A 141 2.19 5.84 -6.02
C VAL A 141 2.95 4.69 -5.40
N CYS A 142 2.27 3.58 -5.20
CA CYS A 142 2.84 2.31 -4.81
C CYS A 142 2.68 1.32 -5.96
N LEU A 143 3.79 1.01 -6.63
CA LEU A 143 3.80 0.08 -7.76
C LEU A 143 3.88 -1.35 -7.30
N LYS A 144 3.08 -2.21 -7.92
CA LYS A 144 3.24 -3.65 -7.77
C LYS A 144 4.60 -4.11 -8.29
N CYS A 145 5.39 -4.73 -7.40
CA CYS A 145 6.72 -5.17 -7.73
C CYS A 145 7.13 -6.41 -6.94
N ASP A 146 6.77 -7.59 -7.40
CA ASP A 146 7.14 -8.86 -6.75
C ASP A 146 8.56 -9.32 -7.14
N SER A 147 9.11 -8.76 -8.22
CA SER A 147 10.52 -8.87 -8.60
C SER A 147 10.95 -7.70 -9.48
N LEU A 148 12.11 -7.13 -9.17
CA LEU A 148 12.81 -6.17 -10.05
C LEU A 148 13.75 -6.86 -11.03
N TRP A 149 14.04 -8.15 -10.82
CA TRP A 149 15.17 -8.83 -11.46
C TRP A 149 14.76 -10.01 -12.31
N ASN A 150 13.68 -10.70 -11.95
CA ASN A 150 13.21 -11.90 -12.60
C ASN A 150 11.95 -11.62 -13.43
N LYS A 151 12.15 -11.38 -14.72
CA LYS A 151 11.08 -11.08 -15.68
C LYS A 151 10.05 -12.21 -15.78
N GLU A 152 10.49 -13.45 -15.84
CA GLU A 152 9.61 -14.61 -15.97
C GLU A 152 8.72 -14.75 -14.75
N PHE A 153 9.30 -14.64 -13.55
CA PHE A 153 8.55 -14.70 -12.29
C PHE A 153 7.55 -13.53 -12.20
N GLN A 154 7.98 -12.30 -12.50
CA GLN A 154 7.10 -11.14 -12.41
C GLN A 154 5.91 -11.24 -13.38
N ASN A 155 6.12 -11.69 -14.62
CA ASN A 155 5.06 -11.92 -15.59
C ASN A 155 4.12 -13.04 -15.13
N TRP A 156 4.68 -14.13 -14.60
CA TRP A 156 3.89 -15.23 -14.05
C TRP A 156 3.02 -14.76 -12.87
N VAL A 157 3.54 -13.94 -11.98
CA VAL A 157 2.80 -13.40 -10.81
C VAL A 157 1.51 -12.73 -11.22
N VAL A 158 1.55 -11.93 -12.27
CA VAL A 158 0.37 -11.18 -12.75
C VAL A 158 -0.50 -11.98 -13.73
N GLY A 159 -0.09 -13.20 -14.09
CA GLY A 159 -0.78 -14.03 -15.08
C GLY A 159 -0.61 -13.50 -16.50
N ASP A 160 0.50 -12.80 -16.79
CA ASP A 160 0.80 -12.33 -18.13
C ASP A 160 1.37 -13.46 -18.99
N THR A 161 0.58 -13.91 -19.97
CA THR A 161 0.97 -14.93 -20.94
C THR A 161 1.70 -14.35 -22.15
N THR A 162 1.73 -13.02 -22.30
CA THR A 162 2.37 -12.33 -23.42
C THR A 162 3.83 -11.99 -23.16
N GLY A 163 4.25 -11.99 -21.89
CA GLY A 163 5.62 -11.71 -21.46
C GLY A 163 6.00 -10.23 -21.46
N HIS A 164 5.04 -9.33 -21.52
CA HIS A 164 5.29 -7.88 -21.67
C HIS A 164 5.17 -7.08 -20.36
N TYR A 165 4.48 -7.60 -19.33
CA TYR A 165 4.19 -6.83 -18.12
C TYR A 165 5.44 -6.27 -17.45
N PHE A 166 6.49 -7.06 -17.32
CA PHE A 166 7.74 -6.62 -16.67
C PHE A 166 8.33 -5.37 -17.32
N ASP A 167 8.40 -5.38 -18.65
CA ASP A 167 8.95 -4.25 -19.40
C ASP A 167 8.01 -3.04 -19.33
N GLN A 168 6.70 -3.25 -19.45
CA GLN A 168 5.69 -2.20 -19.35
C GLN A 168 5.71 -1.52 -17.97
N ARG A 169 5.83 -2.32 -16.88
CA ARG A 169 5.98 -1.76 -15.54
C ARG A 169 7.28 -0.98 -15.38
N LYS A 170 8.38 -1.46 -16.01
CA LYS A 170 9.65 -0.74 -16.01
C LYS A 170 9.52 0.62 -16.70
N GLU A 171 8.87 0.69 -17.86
CA GLU A 171 8.58 1.97 -18.54
C GLU A 171 7.79 2.92 -17.63
N ALA A 172 6.77 2.42 -16.93
CA ALA A 172 6.00 3.22 -15.98
C ALA A 172 6.85 3.73 -14.81
N LEU A 173 7.73 2.89 -14.26
CA LEU A 173 8.67 3.29 -13.21
C LEU A 173 9.60 4.41 -13.68
N ASP A 174 10.18 4.27 -14.88
CA ASP A 174 11.06 5.27 -15.47
C ASP A 174 10.33 6.63 -15.65
N LEU A 175 9.07 6.61 -16.12
CA LEU A 175 8.24 7.82 -16.25
C LEU A 175 7.90 8.47 -14.91
N LEU A 176 7.60 7.68 -13.88
CA LEU A 176 7.34 8.19 -12.53
C LEU A 176 8.59 8.85 -11.93
N ILE A 177 9.76 8.25 -12.13
CA ILE A 177 11.04 8.83 -11.70
C ILE A 177 11.34 10.13 -12.48
N GLU A 178 11.16 10.13 -13.79
CA GLU A 178 11.34 11.31 -14.67
C GLU A 178 10.44 12.48 -14.22
N GLU A 179 9.17 12.22 -13.89
CA GLU A 179 8.22 13.24 -13.42
C GLU A 179 8.58 13.77 -12.01
N GLY A 180 9.32 12.99 -11.22
CA GLY A 180 9.82 13.43 -9.92
C GLY A 180 9.17 12.77 -8.70
N PHE A 181 8.44 11.68 -8.86
CA PHE A 181 7.83 10.96 -7.73
C PHE A 181 8.86 10.43 -6.72
N ALA A 182 10.07 10.10 -7.16
CA ALA A 182 11.15 9.63 -6.30
C ALA A 182 11.97 10.79 -5.65
N LYS A 183 11.62 12.05 -5.91
CA LYS A 183 12.27 13.18 -5.24
C LYS A 183 11.84 13.27 -3.79
N THR A 184 12.78 13.62 -2.91
CA THR A 184 12.46 13.91 -1.52
C THR A 184 11.55 15.13 -1.44
N THR A 185 10.44 15.00 -0.75
CA THR A 185 9.50 16.10 -0.50
C THR A 185 10.01 17.00 0.64
N PRO A 186 9.46 18.20 0.86
CA PRO A 186 9.90 19.10 1.93
C PRO A 186 9.79 18.51 3.34
N ASP A 187 8.91 17.54 3.57
CA ASP A 187 8.74 16.82 4.84
C ASP A 187 9.64 15.57 4.94
N GLY A 188 10.56 15.38 4.00
CA GLY A 188 11.52 14.27 4.02
C GLY A 188 10.97 12.95 3.49
N THR A 189 9.75 12.91 2.93
CA THR A 189 9.13 11.71 2.36
C THR A 189 9.44 11.54 0.87
N THR A 190 9.10 10.39 0.31
CA THR A 190 9.02 10.14 -1.14
C THR A 190 7.56 9.98 -1.56
N ARG A 191 7.27 10.11 -2.85
CA ARG A 191 5.93 9.84 -3.39
C ARG A 191 5.89 8.56 -4.22
N LEU A 192 6.95 7.77 -4.21
CA LEU A 192 7.08 6.54 -4.98
C LEU A 192 7.51 5.38 -4.10
N GLY A 193 6.83 4.26 -4.24
CA GLY A 193 7.16 3.03 -3.53
C GLY A 193 6.77 1.78 -4.30
N PHE A 194 7.10 0.64 -3.70
CA PHE A 194 6.74 -0.68 -4.19
C PHE A 194 5.89 -1.45 -3.18
N ASP A 195 4.97 -2.27 -3.70
CA ASP A 195 4.29 -3.34 -2.97
C ASP A 195 4.83 -4.69 -3.47
N MET A 196 5.47 -5.44 -2.57
CA MET A 196 6.06 -6.74 -2.84
C MET A 196 5.41 -7.81 -1.98
N VAL A 197 4.70 -8.74 -2.62
CA VAL A 197 4.18 -9.93 -1.92
C VAL A 197 5.28 -11.00 -1.90
N VAL A 198 5.77 -11.29 -0.70
CA VAL A 198 6.88 -12.22 -0.49
C VAL A 198 6.35 -13.65 -0.36
N CYS A 199 6.88 -14.54 -1.19
CA CYS A 199 6.62 -15.98 -1.19
C CYS A 199 7.92 -16.76 -1.37
N LYS A 200 7.87 -18.10 -1.34
CA LYS A 200 9.09 -18.93 -1.50
C LYS A 200 9.85 -18.70 -2.82
N LYS A 201 9.18 -18.22 -3.87
CA LYS A 201 9.82 -17.99 -5.18
C LYS A 201 10.65 -16.71 -5.26
N ASN A 202 10.37 -15.71 -4.41
CA ASN A 202 11.05 -14.42 -4.45
C ASN A 202 11.68 -13.99 -3.12
N VAL A 203 11.59 -14.79 -2.07
CA VAL A 203 12.15 -14.47 -0.75
C VAL A 203 13.64 -14.11 -0.80
N THR A 204 14.40 -14.73 -1.69
CA THR A 204 15.83 -14.44 -1.91
C THR A 204 16.08 -13.06 -2.52
N GLU A 205 15.06 -12.40 -3.04
CA GLU A 205 15.17 -11.05 -3.61
C GLU A 205 14.92 -9.93 -2.61
N VAL A 206 14.41 -10.24 -1.41
CA VAL A 206 14.03 -9.25 -0.40
C VAL A 206 15.18 -8.30 -0.07
N GLU A 207 16.36 -8.83 0.27
CA GLU A 207 17.50 -8.00 0.65
C GLU A 207 17.95 -7.06 -0.49
N LYS A 208 18.16 -7.60 -1.68
CA LYS A 208 18.64 -6.81 -2.83
C LYS A 208 17.60 -5.77 -3.27
N THR A 209 16.31 -6.09 -3.18
CA THR A 209 15.23 -5.17 -3.53
C THR A 209 15.12 -4.05 -2.50
N LEU A 210 15.24 -4.37 -1.22
CA LEU A 210 15.24 -3.36 -0.15
C LEU A 210 16.44 -2.40 -0.30
N ARG A 211 17.64 -2.93 -0.53
CA ARG A 211 18.84 -2.10 -0.77
C ARG A 211 18.64 -1.18 -1.96
N TYR A 212 18.12 -1.70 -3.07
CA TYR A 212 17.79 -0.88 -4.24
C TYR A 212 16.84 0.26 -3.88
N CYS A 213 15.78 -0.02 -3.13
CA CYS A 213 14.82 1.01 -2.72
C CYS A 213 15.48 2.09 -1.86
N ARG A 214 16.33 1.70 -0.89
CA ARG A 214 17.05 2.65 -0.03
C ARG A 214 18.02 3.54 -0.83
N GLU A 215 18.67 2.97 -1.83
CA GLU A 215 19.63 3.69 -2.69
C GLU A 215 18.95 4.63 -3.70
N HIS A 216 17.69 4.40 -4.04
CA HIS A 216 16.96 5.17 -5.05
C HIS A 216 15.85 6.06 -4.50
N ASN A 217 15.81 6.26 -3.18
CA ASN A 217 14.77 7.02 -2.48
C ASN A 217 13.35 6.50 -2.78
N LEU A 218 13.19 5.19 -2.79
CA LEU A 218 11.92 4.51 -2.94
C LEU A 218 11.49 3.90 -1.61
N TRP A 219 10.21 4.02 -1.30
CA TRP A 219 9.63 3.24 -0.22
C TRP A 219 9.34 1.81 -0.70
N ILE A 220 9.27 0.86 0.22
CA ILE A 220 8.83 -0.50 -0.10
C ILE A 220 8.02 -1.08 1.04
N MET A 221 6.87 -1.66 0.69
CA MET A 221 6.04 -2.46 1.57
C MET A 221 6.23 -3.94 1.21
N PHE A 222 6.67 -4.73 2.19
CA PHE A 222 6.68 -6.18 2.07
C PHE A 222 5.44 -6.75 2.74
N THR A 223 4.70 -7.57 2.02
CA THR A 223 3.59 -8.35 2.56
C THR A 223 3.87 -9.83 2.34
N PHE A 224 3.44 -10.69 3.27
CA PHE A 224 3.59 -12.13 3.05
C PHE A 224 2.42 -12.67 2.24
N TYR A 225 2.72 -13.65 1.39
CA TYR A 225 1.71 -14.40 0.67
C TYR A 225 0.83 -15.16 1.66
N ILE A 226 -0.47 -14.85 1.66
CA ILE A 226 -1.48 -15.44 2.53
C ILE A 226 -2.73 -15.78 1.71
N PRO A 227 -3.56 -16.74 2.17
CA PRO A 227 -4.86 -17.01 1.56
C PRO A 227 -5.82 -15.86 1.89
N ALA A 228 -6.09 -15.00 0.91
CA ALA A 228 -7.06 -13.92 0.99
C ALA A 228 -7.70 -13.67 -0.39
N GLY A 229 -8.94 -13.20 -0.43
CA GLY A 229 -9.67 -12.95 -1.66
C GLY A 229 -9.67 -14.16 -2.59
N ARG A 230 -9.35 -13.96 -3.86
CA ARG A 230 -9.29 -15.04 -4.85
C ARG A 230 -8.23 -16.11 -4.53
N SER A 231 -7.18 -15.76 -3.80
CA SER A 231 -6.17 -16.72 -3.37
C SER A 231 -6.67 -17.65 -2.24
N ASN A 232 -7.83 -17.36 -1.64
CA ASN A 232 -8.48 -18.26 -0.67
C ASN A 232 -9.33 -19.38 -1.34
N LYS A 233 -9.28 -19.52 -2.66
CA LYS A 233 -9.98 -20.57 -3.42
C LYS A 233 -9.10 -21.82 -3.57
N PRO A 234 -9.63 -22.92 -4.15
CA PRO A 234 -8.86 -24.16 -4.36
C PRO A 234 -7.52 -23.99 -5.11
N SER A 235 -7.33 -22.83 -5.76
CA SER A 235 -6.08 -22.45 -6.43
C SER A 235 -5.00 -21.89 -5.50
N PHE A 236 -5.29 -21.71 -4.21
CA PHE A 236 -4.26 -21.29 -3.26
C PHE A 236 -3.20 -22.37 -3.09
N ASP A 237 -1.98 -22.03 -3.45
CA ASP A 237 -0.85 -22.94 -3.32
C ASP A 237 -0.10 -22.65 -2.01
N ILE A 238 -0.44 -23.40 -0.96
CA ILE A 238 0.20 -23.30 0.35
C ILE A 238 1.71 -23.55 0.30
N SER A 239 2.20 -24.27 -0.72
CA SER A 239 3.63 -24.54 -0.88
C SER A 239 4.45 -23.29 -1.15
N LEU A 240 3.80 -22.22 -1.63
CA LEU A 240 4.42 -20.91 -1.85
C LEU A 240 4.48 -20.05 -0.59
N SER A 241 3.72 -20.38 0.45
CA SER A 241 3.73 -19.63 1.72
C SER A 241 5.02 -19.87 2.48
N LEU A 242 5.52 -18.82 3.13
CA LEU A 242 6.66 -18.92 4.02
C LEU A 242 6.23 -19.53 5.36
N SER A 243 7.07 -20.40 5.90
CA SER A 243 6.95 -20.87 7.28
C SER A 243 7.19 -19.71 8.26
N LYS A 244 6.80 -19.89 9.54
CA LYS A 244 7.04 -18.91 10.60
C LYS A 244 8.53 -18.54 10.73
N GLY A 245 9.43 -19.52 10.59
CA GLY A 245 10.87 -19.29 10.63
C GLY A 245 11.37 -18.46 9.45
N GLU A 246 10.91 -18.77 8.23
CA GLU A 246 11.25 -18.00 7.03
C GLU A 246 10.72 -16.57 7.09
N LYS A 247 9.50 -16.36 7.59
CA LYS A 247 8.96 -15.01 7.82
C LYS A 247 9.82 -14.22 8.81
N GLN A 248 10.30 -14.88 9.87
CA GLN A 248 11.20 -14.24 10.84
C GLN A 248 12.54 -13.87 10.21
N GLN A 249 13.13 -14.74 9.38
CA GLN A 249 14.35 -14.44 8.64
C GLN A 249 14.19 -13.22 7.73
N VAL A 250 13.05 -13.09 7.03
CA VAL A 250 12.73 -11.89 6.23
C VAL A 250 12.72 -10.63 7.11
N ARG A 251 12.07 -10.69 8.28
CA ARG A 251 12.04 -9.55 9.20
C ARG A 251 13.43 -9.17 9.70
N ASP A 252 14.29 -10.16 9.96
CA ASP A 252 15.66 -9.92 10.43
C ASP A 252 16.54 -9.31 9.31
N ILE A 253 16.38 -9.75 8.06
CA ILE A 253 17.02 -9.14 6.90
C ILE A 253 16.63 -7.68 6.77
N ILE A 254 15.32 -7.38 6.84
CA ILE A 254 14.81 -6.01 6.72
C ILE A 254 15.39 -5.14 7.82
N ARG A 255 15.37 -5.61 9.06
CA ARG A 255 15.90 -4.88 10.20
C ARG A 255 17.38 -4.58 10.04
N LYS A 256 18.17 -5.58 9.64
CA LYS A 256 19.61 -5.44 9.40
C LYS A 256 19.91 -4.41 8.31
N VAL A 257 19.24 -4.51 7.16
CA VAL A 257 19.46 -3.58 6.05
C VAL A 257 19.07 -2.16 6.46
N ASP A 258 17.93 -1.99 7.11
CA ASP A 258 17.48 -0.67 7.53
C ASP A 258 18.39 -0.04 8.59
N GLU A 259 18.96 -0.84 9.49
CA GLU A 259 20.00 -0.39 10.42
C GLU A 259 21.27 0.07 9.71
N GLU A 260 21.72 -0.66 8.69
CA GLU A 260 22.89 -0.30 7.87
C GLU A 260 22.71 1.05 7.15
N TYR A 261 21.48 1.33 6.68
CA TYR A 261 21.15 2.59 6.02
C TYR A 261 20.68 3.69 7.00
N GLY A 262 20.60 3.38 8.29
CA GLY A 262 20.09 4.31 9.31
C GLY A 262 18.60 4.63 9.15
N PHE A 263 17.85 3.78 8.46
CA PHE A 263 16.41 3.95 8.31
C PHE A 263 15.70 3.66 9.62
N LYS A 264 14.91 4.62 10.09
CA LYS A 264 14.14 4.47 11.32
C LYS A 264 12.72 4.05 10.98
N HIS A 265 12.32 2.89 11.48
CA HIS A 265 10.93 2.49 11.49
C HIS A 265 10.17 3.33 12.51
N ASP A 266 9.24 4.14 12.02
CA ASP A 266 8.21 4.69 12.88
C ASP A 266 7.04 3.70 13.02
N VAL A 267 6.03 4.16 13.73
CA VAL A 267 4.84 3.37 14.04
C VAL A 267 4.15 2.81 12.79
N MET A 268 4.07 3.59 11.71
CA MET A 268 3.35 3.22 10.48
C MET A 268 4.21 2.42 9.49
N ASN A 269 5.51 2.61 9.54
CA ASN A 269 6.42 1.94 8.61
C ASN A 269 6.96 0.63 9.14
N ASN A 270 6.54 0.24 10.31
CA ASN A 270 6.90 -1.03 10.89
C ASN A 270 5.93 -2.11 10.40
N PHE A 271 6.10 -2.58 9.15
CA PHE A 271 5.37 -3.75 8.64
C PHE A 271 5.74 -5.06 9.36
N LEU A 272 6.65 -5.00 10.32
CA LEU A 272 6.94 -6.08 11.26
C LEU A 272 5.82 -6.24 12.29
N THR A 273 5.01 -5.20 12.48
CA THR A 273 3.88 -5.19 13.40
C THR A 273 2.60 -4.80 12.68
N CYS A 274 1.48 -5.41 13.04
CA CYS A 274 0.19 -5.00 12.53
C CYS A 274 -0.35 -3.82 13.33
N ARG A 275 -0.82 -2.81 12.64
CA ARG A 275 -1.44 -1.61 13.23
C ARG A 275 -2.91 -1.54 12.85
N CYS A 276 -3.63 -2.58 13.22
CA CYS A 276 -5.08 -2.68 12.93
C CYS A 276 -5.94 -1.54 13.47
N LEU A 277 -5.39 -0.70 14.34
CA LEU A 277 -6.04 0.50 14.85
C LEU A 277 -6.34 1.55 13.80
N GLU A 278 -5.59 1.54 12.75
CA GLU A 278 -5.49 2.64 11.83
C GLU A 278 -6.26 2.36 10.55
N PHE A 279 -6.61 1.10 10.33
CA PHE A 279 -7.22 0.66 9.10
C PHE A 279 -8.72 0.44 9.24
N MET A 280 -9.43 0.86 8.23
CA MET A 280 -10.78 0.46 7.89
C MET A 280 -10.77 0.12 6.40
N CYS A 281 -11.37 -0.98 6.00
CA CYS A 281 -11.49 -1.36 4.60
C CYS A 281 -12.89 -1.07 4.10
N ILE A 282 -13.02 -0.24 3.05
CA ILE A 282 -14.29 0.12 2.43
C ILE A 282 -14.35 -0.48 1.02
N TYR A 283 -15.33 -1.35 0.78
CA TYR A 283 -15.49 -2.07 -0.48
C TYR A 283 -16.30 -1.27 -1.51
N GLY A 284 -16.22 -1.67 -2.77
CA GLY A 284 -16.93 -1.03 -3.88
C GLY A 284 -18.45 -1.06 -3.81
N ASP A 285 -19.04 -1.90 -2.98
CA ASP A 285 -20.48 -1.98 -2.70
C ASP A 285 -20.88 -1.30 -1.39
N GLY A 286 -19.95 -0.60 -0.74
CA GLY A 286 -20.16 0.13 0.52
C GLY A 286 -19.97 -0.73 1.77
N ARG A 287 -19.80 -2.04 1.68
CA ARG A 287 -19.48 -2.87 2.84
C ARG A 287 -18.21 -2.40 3.50
N VAL A 288 -18.14 -2.57 4.82
CA VAL A 288 -17.00 -2.15 5.63
C VAL A 288 -16.48 -3.33 6.46
N ALA A 289 -15.17 -3.52 6.45
CA ALA A 289 -14.44 -4.46 7.28
C ALA A 289 -13.37 -3.73 8.11
N PRO A 290 -12.82 -4.36 9.18
CA PRO A 290 -11.79 -3.74 10.01
C PRO A 290 -10.49 -3.42 9.27
N CYS A 291 -10.08 -4.28 8.36
CA CYS A 291 -8.90 -4.12 7.50
C CYS A 291 -8.94 -5.14 6.35
N VAL A 292 -8.00 -5.03 5.41
CA VAL A 292 -7.85 -5.98 4.30
C VAL A 292 -7.50 -7.42 4.74
N GLY A 293 -6.95 -7.60 5.95
CA GLY A 293 -6.62 -8.93 6.49
C GLY A 293 -7.73 -9.56 7.34
N ASN A 294 -8.77 -8.79 7.69
CA ASN A 294 -9.94 -9.25 8.42
C ASN A 294 -11.20 -8.87 7.66
N GLU A 295 -11.68 -9.78 6.83
CA GLU A 295 -12.80 -9.56 5.90
C GLU A 295 -14.19 -9.67 6.58
N THR A 296 -14.25 -9.65 7.92
CA THR A 296 -15.52 -9.67 8.66
C THR A 296 -16.30 -8.38 8.38
N ILE A 297 -17.44 -8.50 7.74
CA ILE A 297 -18.28 -7.33 7.44
C ILE A 297 -18.94 -6.81 8.72
N ILE A 298 -18.78 -5.51 8.96
CA ILE A 298 -19.27 -4.80 10.15
C ILE A 298 -20.56 -4.05 9.87
N GLY A 299 -20.73 -3.58 8.63
CA GLY A 299 -21.88 -2.83 8.17
C GLY A 299 -21.64 -2.27 6.77
N ASN A 300 -22.40 -1.23 6.42
CA ASN A 300 -22.35 -0.65 5.08
C ASN A 300 -22.37 0.88 5.12
N ALA A 301 -21.40 1.51 4.49
CA ALA A 301 -21.23 2.96 4.42
C ALA A 301 -22.35 3.70 3.61
N LYS A 302 -23.21 2.96 2.87
CA LYS A 302 -24.41 3.54 2.24
C LYS A 302 -25.53 3.83 3.24
N THR A 303 -25.58 3.08 4.33
CA THR A 303 -26.68 3.09 5.30
C THR A 303 -26.27 3.51 6.69
N GLU A 304 -24.97 3.59 6.95
CA GLU A 304 -24.42 3.92 8.26
C GLU A 304 -23.28 4.94 8.10
N THR A 305 -23.10 5.79 9.11
CA THR A 305 -21.98 6.72 9.13
C THR A 305 -20.65 6.00 9.39
N ILE A 306 -19.56 6.57 8.86
CA ILE A 306 -18.21 6.02 9.10
C ILE A 306 -17.88 6.01 10.59
N THR A 307 -18.29 7.03 11.34
CA THR A 307 -18.14 7.08 12.81
C THR A 307 -18.83 5.91 13.52
N ALA A 308 -20.07 5.59 13.12
CA ALA A 308 -20.80 4.46 13.70
C ALA A 308 -20.13 3.11 13.35
N LEU A 309 -19.66 2.96 12.11
CA LEU A 309 -18.94 1.76 11.66
C LEU A 309 -17.62 1.58 12.41
N ARG A 310 -16.84 2.66 12.61
CA ARG A 310 -15.62 2.62 13.40
C ARG A 310 -15.89 2.20 14.84
N LYS A 311 -16.90 2.77 15.48
CA LYS A 311 -17.30 2.37 16.82
C LYS A 311 -17.59 0.87 16.91
N LYS A 312 -18.35 0.32 15.99
CA LYS A 312 -18.62 -1.13 15.91
C LYS A 312 -17.33 -1.95 15.74
N ILE A 313 -16.36 -1.48 14.93
CA ILE A 313 -15.05 -2.15 14.78
C ILE A 313 -14.35 -2.21 16.13
N LEU A 314 -14.23 -1.11 16.84
CA LEU A 314 -13.53 -1.04 18.14
C LEU A 314 -14.21 -1.88 19.22
N GLU A 315 -15.53 -1.92 19.26
CA GLU A 315 -16.31 -2.72 20.20
C GLU A 315 -16.17 -4.23 19.93
N ARG A 316 -16.23 -4.62 18.65
CA ARG A 316 -16.20 -6.04 18.26
C ARG A 316 -14.80 -6.63 18.25
N PHE A 317 -13.79 -5.81 18.00
CA PHE A 317 -12.39 -6.21 17.88
C PHE A 317 -11.51 -5.37 18.80
N PRO A 318 -11.47 -5.66 20.11
CA PRO A 318 -10.68 -4.88 21.10
C PRO A 318 -9.19 -4.79 20.74
N ILE A 319 -8.67 -5.75 19.96
CA ILE A 319 -7.31 -5.72 19.44
C ILE A 319 -7.01 -4.47 18.59
N HIS A 320 -8.06 -3.83 18.05
CA HIS A 320 -7.96 -2.59 17.31
C HIS A 320 -7.94 -1.34 18.22
N ASN A 321 -7.93 -1.51 19.55
CA ASN A 321 -7.77 -0.39 20.46
C ASN A 321 -6.29 -0.04 20.67
N PRO A 322 -5.96 1.27 20.72
CA PRO A 322 -4.62 1.73 21.02
C PRO A 322 -4.05 1.09 22.31
N GLY A 323 -2.83 0.57 22.22
CA GLY A 323 -2.12 0.01 23.39
C GLY A 323 -2.43 -1.45 23.74
N THR A 324 -3.35 -2.12 23.05
CA THR A 324 -3.68 -3.54 23.32
C THR A 324 -2.92 -4.54 22.45
N PHE A 325 -2.12 -4.07 21.49
CA PHE A 325 -1.49 -4.90 20.48
C PHE A 325 0.04 -4.90 20.59
N ASP A 326 0.64 -6.08 20.63
CA ASP A 326 2.07 -6.32 20.90
C ASP A 326 2.91 -6.67 19.67
N GLY A 327 2.35 -6.56 18.48
CA GLY A 327 3.16 -6.60 17.27
C GLY A 327 2.86 -7.66 16.23
N TYR A 328 2.03 -8.67 16.50
CA TYR A 328 1.70 -9.69 15.50
C TYR A 328 0.24 -9.64 15.09
N CYS A 329 -0.04 -9.66 13.79
CA CYS A 329 -1.41 -9.70 13.30
C CYS A 329 -2.03 -11.10 13.50
N PRO A 330 -3.02 -11.28 14.38
CA PRO A 330 -3.63 -12.58 14.61
C PRO A 330 -4.40 -13.12 13.38
N TYR A 331 -4.70 -12.26 12.42
CA TYR A 331 -5.40 -12.64 11.19
C TYR A 331 -4.44 -13.04 10.07
N ARG A 332 -3.25 -12.42 10.01
CA ARG A 332 -2.24 -12.72 8.99
C ARG A 332 -1.24 -13.81 9.41
N GLU A 333 -1.07 -14.01 10.72
CA GLU A 333 -0.13 -15.01 11.26
C GLU A 333 -0.77 -16.40 11.43
N ARG A 334 -2.03 -16.56 11.09
CA ARG A 334 -2.72 -17.86 11.09
C ARG A 334 -2.21 -18.84 10.03
N PHE A 335 -1.47 -18.35 9.05
CA PHE A 335 -1.07 -19.10 7.87
C PHE A 335 0.45 -19.20 7.75
#